data_3035803b47b7413727ef654df9c6df0b
#
_entry.id   3035803b47b7413727ef654df9c6df0b
#
_cell.length_a   1.000
_cell.length_b   1.000
_cell.length_c   1.000
_cell.angle_alpha   90.00
_cell.angle_beta   90.00
_cell.angle_gamma   90.00
#
_symmetry.space_group_name_H-M   'P 1'
#
loop_
_entity.id
_entity.type
_entity.pdbx_description
1 polymer ?
#
loop_
_entity_poly.entity_id
_entity_poly.type
_entity_poly.pdbx_seq_one_letter_code
_entity_poly.pdbx_strand_id
1 'polypeptide(L)'
;MTRLHLVRHGRAAAGWNTDPDPGLDALGLRQATGVAARLSELGPLPVVSSPLRRCRETAAELAEVWHIDVRIEPAVAEIPSPEGVAMADRVDWLREAMSGTWTELGERYVAYRNQVVSFLVALDTDSVVFSHFIAINVAIGSALGDDRLVVRSLDNCSVTVIDVIEGALQLVESGHEADTLIR
;
A
#
# COMPACT_ATOMS: atom_id res chain seq x y z
N MET A 1 -11.35 -15.87 10.47
CA MET A 1 -10.17 -15.00 10.65
C MET A 1 -9.30 -15.17 9.43
N THR A 2 -8.95 -14.09 8.77
CA THR A 2 -8.11 -14.06 7.57
C THR A 2 -6.92 -13.16 7.84
N ARG A 3 -5.70 -13.59 7.50
CA ARG A 3 -4.48 -12.81 7.70
C ARG A 3 -3.99 -12.19 6.40
N LEU A 4 -3.78 -10.88 6.41
CA LEU A 4 -3.33 -10.11 5.27
C LEU A 4 -1.92 -9.56 5.54
N HIS A 5 -1.00 -9.80 4.61
CA HIS A 5 0.34 -9.23 4.61
C HIS A 5 0.36 -8.05 3.62
N LEU A 6 0.24 -6.82 4.11
CA LEU A 6 0.23 -5.62 3.29
C LEU A 6 1.67 -5.16 3.07
N VAL A 7 2.10 -5.10 1.83
CA VAL A 7 3.49 -4.78 1.45
C VAL A 7 3.52 -3.44 0.71
N ARG A 8 4.26 -2.46 1.24
CA ARG A 8 4.54 -1.24 0.49
C ARG A 8 5.48 -1.56 -0.66
N HIS A 9 5.23 -1.01 -1.85
CA HIS A 9 6.12 -1.18 -3.01
C HIS A 9 7.57 -0.75 -2.72
N GLY A 10 8.53 -1.28 -3.47
CA GLY A 10 9.93 -0.88 -3.46
C GLY A 10 10.13 0.56 -3.92
N ARG A 11 11.34 1.11 -3.75
CA ARG A 11 11.63 2.50 -4.14
C ARG A 11 11.36 2.74 -5.62
N ALA A 12 10.53 3.74 -5.91
CA ALA A 12 10.20 4.15 -7.27
C ALA A 12 11.37 4.93 -7.93
N ALA A 13 11.50 4.78 -9.25
CA ALA A 13 12.53 5.44 -10.05
C ALA A 13 12.31 6.95 -10.20
N ALA A 14 11.08 7.42 -10.00
CA ALA A 14 10.70 8.83 -10.11
C ALA A 14 9.65 9.22 -9.07
N GLY A 15 9.53 10.52 -8.82
CA GLY A 15 8.51 11.09 -7.96
C GLY A 15 7.15 11.20 -8.66
N TRP A 16 6.10 11.31 -7.85
CA TRP A 16 4.72 11.46 -8.33
C TRP A 16 4.46 12.76 -9.10
N ASN A 17 5.35 13.74 -8.93
CA ASN A 17 5.34 15.03 -9.64
C ASN A 17 6.05 15.01 -10.99
N THR A 18 6.71 13.90 -11.36
CA THR A 18 7.50 13.81 -12.59
C THR A 18 7.08 12.66 -13.51
N ASP A 19 6.57 11.58 -12.94
CA ASP A 19 6.05 10.42 -13.68
C ASP A 19 4.75 9.94 -13.01
N PRO A 20 3.65 9.77 -13.75
CA PRO A 20 2.38 9.31 -13.18
C PRO A 20 2.42 7.84 -12.75
N ASP A 21 3.28 7.00 -13.36
CA ASP A 21 3.37 5.56 -13.05
C ASP A 21 4.81 5.03 -13.14
N PRO A 22 5.72 5.52 -12.27
CA PRO A 22 7.10 5.08 -12.30
C PRO A 22 7.23 3.63 -11.87
N GLY A 23 8.15 2.89 -12.51
CA GLY A 23 8.62 1.59 -12.07
C GLY A 23 9.59 1.71 -10.89
N LEU A 24 10.21 0.59 -10.52
CA LEU A 24 11.23 0.53 -9.47
C LEU A 24 12.59 1.01 -10.01
N ASP A 25 13.38 1.65 -9.15
CA ASP A 25 14.80 1.86 -9.42
C ASP A 25 15.63 0.63 -8.97
N ALA A 26 16.94 0.68 -9.17
CA ALA A 26 17.84 -0.42 -8.82
C ALA A 26 17.81 -0.79 -7.31
N LEU A 27 17.55 0.17 -6.41
CA LEU A 27 17.36 -0.13 -5.00
C LEU A 27 16.00 -0.75 -4.75
N GLY A 28 14.94 -0.23 -5.38
CA GLY A 28 13.59 -0.77 -5.30
C GLY A 28 13.52 -2.24 -5.74
N LEU A 29 14.21 -2.58 -6.82
CA LEU A 29 14.32 -3.99 -7.26
C LEU A 29 15.00 -4.88 -6.21
N ARG A 30 16.11 -4.43 -5.62
CA ARG A 30 16.74 -5.20 -4.51
C ARG A 30 15.84 -5.31 -3.29
N GLN A 31 15.08 -4.26 -2.95
CA GLN A 31 14.11 -4.30 -1.86
C GLN A 31 12.99 -5.31 -2.16
N ALA A 32 12.49 -5.33 -3.40
CA ALA A 32 11.47 -6.28 -3.86
C ALA A 32 11.95 -7.73 -3.76
N THR A 33 13.15 -8.04 -4.26
CA THR A 33 13.77 -9.37 -4.12
C THR A 33 13.94 -9.75 -2.62
N GLY A 34 14.35 -8.80 -1.77
CA GLY A 34 14.53 -9.04 -0.35
C GLY A 34 13.22 -9.34 0.39
N VAL A 35 12.13 -8.60 0.08
CA VAL A 35 10.82 -8.88 0.70
C VAL A 35 10.22 -10.17 0.17
N ALA A 36 10.39 -10.50 -1.12
CA ALA A 36 9.96 -11.76 -1.69
C ALA A 36 10.63 -12.96 -1.00
N ALA A 37 11.93 -12.89 -0.76
CA ALA A 37 12.65 -13.94 -0.03
C ALA A 37 12.10 -14.17 1.39
N ARG A 38 11.78 -13.10 2.13
CA ARG A 38 11.17 -13.19 3.47
C ARG A 38 9.76 -13.78 3.42
N LEU A 39 8.92 -13.31 2.50
CA LEU A 39 7.54 -13.77 2.38
C LEU A 39 7.43 -15.18 1.81
N SER A 40 8.45 -15.67 1.08
CA SER A 40 8.44 -17.02 0.50
C SER A 40 8.28 -18.12 1.55
N GLU A 41 8.69 -17.87 2.80
CA GLU A 41 8.55 -18.80 3.92
C GLU A 41 7.10 -19.03 4.35
N LEU A 42 6.17 -18.13 3.97
CA LEU A 42 4.73 -18.30 4.27
C LEU A 42 4.07 -19.42 3.44
N GLY A 43 4.76 -19.88 2.39
CA GLY A 43 4.18 -20.80 1.38
C GLY A 43 3.30 -20.01 0.38
N PRO A 44 2.90 -20.63 -0.75
CA PRO A 44 2.14 -19.91 -1.75
C PRO A 44 0.75 -19.49 -1.22
N LEU A 45 0.55 -18.19 -1.14
CA LEU A 45 -0.70 -17.51 -0.82
C LEU A 45 -1.17 -16.73 -2.05
N PRO A 46 -2.47 -16.43 -2.20
CA PRO A 46 -2.94 -15.48 -3.19
C PRO A 46 -2.19 -14.15 -3.11
N VAL A 47 -1.73 -13.66 -4.27
CA VAL A 47 -1.05 -12.37 -4.38
C VAL A 47 -1.95 -11.37 -5.10
N VAL A 48 -2.18 -10.24 -4.45
CA VAL A 48 -2.93 -9.09 -4.98
C VAL A 48 -1.98 -7.91 -5.14
N SER A 49 -2.12 -7.16 -6.22
CA SER A 49 -1.32 -5.95 -6.45
C SER A 49 -2.18 -4.79 -6.93
N SER A 50 -1.86 -3.59 -6.47
CA SER A 50 -2.24 -2.35 -7.13
C SER A 50 -1.89 -2.39 -8.63
N PRO A 51 -2.67 -1.74 -9.51
CA PRO A 51 -2.36 -1.67 -10.94
C PRO A 51 -1.10 -0.85 -11.24
N LEU A 52 -0.62 -0.01 -10.32
CA LEU A 52 0.53 0.85 -10.55
C LEU A 52 1.83 0.03 -10.67
N ARG A 53 2.66 0.43 -11.65
CA ARG A 53 3.82 -0.31 -12.11
C ARG A 53 4.76 -0.71 -10.98
N ARG A 54 5.10 0.18 -10.07
CA ARG A 54 5.98 -0.09 -8.91
C ARG A 54 5.47 -1.20 -7.99
N CYS A 55 4.14 -1.30 -7.79
CA CYS A 55 3.55 -2.40 -7.02
C CYS A 55 3.61 -3.71 -7.78
N ARG A 56 3.29 -3.69 -9.08
CA ARG A 56 3.34 -4.88 -9.94
C ARG A 56 4.75 -5.44 -10.04
N GLU A 57 5.76 -4.59 -10.21
CA GLU A 57 7.16 -5.00 -10.23
C GLU A 57 7.61 -5.56 -8.88
N THR A 58 7.14 -4.99 -7.75
CA THR A 58 7.43 -5.54 -6.41
C THR A 58 6.77 -6.90 -6.21
N ALA A 59 5.51 -7.06 -6.64
CA ALA A 59 4.75 -8.30 -6.51
C ALA A 59 5.28 -9.42 -7.40
N ALA A 60 5.83 -9.07 -8.57
CA ALA A 60 6.35 -10.04 -9.54
C ALA A 60 7.47 -10.90 -8.96
N GLU A 61 8.33 -10.34 -8.12
CA GLU A 61 9.42 -11.08 -7.46
C GLU A 61 8.89 -12.23 -6.60
N LEU A 62 7.83 -12.00 -5.82
CA LEU A 62 7.22 -13.05 -5.00
C LEU A 62 6.42 -14.05 -5.85
N ALA A 63 5.69 -13.55 -6.83
CA ALA A 63 4.92 -14.38 -7.74
C ALA A 63 5.79 -15.35 -8.53
N GLU A 64 7.00 -14.90 -8.94
CA GLU A 64 7.98 -15.76 -9.60
C GLU A 64 8.49 -16.87 -8.66
N VAL A 65 8.79 -16.54 -7.39
CA VAL A 65 9.22 -17.55 -6.39
C VAL A 65 8.15 -18.61 -6.14
N TRP A 66 6.89 -18.21 -6.10
CA TRP A 66 5.76 -19.11 -5.85
C TRP A 66 5.15 -19.75 -7.10
N HIS A 67 5.57 -19.32 -8.30
CA HIS A 67 5.01 -19.75 -9.60
C HIS A 67 3.49 -19.54 -9.70
N ILE A 68 3.02 -18.37 -9.31
CA ILE A 68 1.60 -18.00 -9.29
C ILE A 68 1.34 -16.70 -10.05
N ASP A 69 0.08 -16.49 -10.45
CA ASP A 69 -0.36 -15.24 -11.04
C ASP A 69 -0.66 -14.16 -9.98
N VAL A 70 -0.44 -12.90 -10.34
CA VAL A 70 -0.80 -11.74 -9.51
C VAL A 70 -2.17 -11.22 -9.93
N ARG A 71 -3.12 -11.18 -8.99
CA ARG A 71 -4.41 -10.50 -9.19
C ARG A 71 -4.20 -8.99 -9.10
N ILE A 72 -4.59 -8.26 -10.16
CA ILE A 72 -4.56 -6.80 -10.15
C ILE A 72 -5.86 -6.25 -9.59
N GLU A 73 -5.76 -5.34 -8.61
CA GLU A 73 -6.89 -4.79 -7.87
C GLU A 73 -6.79 -3.27 -7.72
N PRO A 74 -7.64 -2.50 -8.41
CA PRO A 74 -7.65 -1.03 -8.31
C PRO A 74 -7.99 -0.49 -6.93
N ALA A 75 -8.75 -1.23 -6.12
CA ALA A 75 -9.14 -0.80 -4.77
C ALA A 75 -7.96 -0.58 -3.82
N VAL A 76 -6.81 -1.20 -4.09
CA VAL A 76 -5.58 -1.01 -3.30
C VAL A 76 -4.55 -0.10 -3.97
N ALA A 77 -4.98 0.72 -4.94
CA ALA A 77 -4.15 1.76 -5.53
C ALA A 77 -3.84 2.88 -4.54
N GLU A 78 -2.89 3.75 -4.90
CA GLU A 78 -2.56 4.92 -4.08
C GLU A 78 -3.71 5.95 -4.11
N ILE A 79 -3.71 6.84 -3.12
CA ILE A 79 -4.68 7.94 -3.02
C ILE A 79 -4.82 8.65 -4.39
N PRO A 80 -6.06 8.90 -4.85
CA PRO A 80 -6.27 9.53 -6.16
C PRO A 80 -5.69 10.93 -6.22
N SER A 81 -5.14 11.29 -7.38
CA SER A 81 -4.61 12.63 -7.63
C SER A 81 -5.69 13.69 -7.39
N PRO A 82 -5.34 14.83 -6.78
CA PRO A 82 -6.29 15.92 -6.57
C PRO A 82 -6.72 16.51 -7.91
N GLU A 83 -8.00 16.88 -7.99
CA GLU A 83 -8.53 17.57 -9.16
C GLU A 83 -8.03 19.03 -9.21
N GLY A 84 -7.69 19.49 -10.41
CA GLY A 84 -7.24 20.87 -10.62
C GLY A 84 -5.82 21.18 -10.14
N VAL A 85 -5.10 20.21 -9.57
CA VAL A 85 -3.70 20.38 -9.16
C VAL A 85 -2.77 19.88 -10.26
N ALA A 86 -1.85 20.75 -10.72
CA ALA A 86 -0.87 20.37 -11.73
C ALA A 86 0.03 19.24 -11.21
N MET A 87 0.55 18.40 -12.13
CA MET A 87 1.40 17.28 -11.75
C MET A 87 2.60 17.72 -10.90
N ALA A 88 3.22 18.85 -11.22
CA ALA A 88 4.37 19.39 -10.49
C ALA A 88 4.08 19.67 -9.00
N ASP A 89 2.81 20.01 -8.67
CA ASP A 89 2.40 20.44 -7.33
C ASP A 89 1.81 19.29 -6.49
N ARG A 90 1.68 18.08 -7.07
CA ARG A 90 1.04 16.93 -6.39
C ARG A 90 1.75 16.48 -5.13
N VAL A 91 3.09 16.55 -5.12
CA VAL A 91 3.88 16.15 -3.95
C VAL A 91 3.66 17.12 -2.79
N ASP A 92 3.57 18.42 -3.06
CA ASP A 92 3.33 19.42 -2.02
C ASP A 92 1.89 19.30 -1.48
N TRP A 93 0.93 19.10 -2.37
CA TRP A 93 -0.45 18.79 -1.95
C TRP A 93 -0.50 17.52 -1.05
N LEU A 94 0.21 16.45 -1.43
CA LEU A 94 0.21 15.22 -0.64
C LEU A 94 0.86 15.43 0.74
N ARG A 95 1.94 16.18 0.82
CA ARG A 95 2.58 16.51 2.11
C ARG A 95 1.64 17.28 3.04
N GLU A 96 0.89 18.23 2.50
CA GLU A 96 -0.13 18.96 3.26
C GLU A 96 -1.24 18.01 3.71
N ALA A 97 -1.81 17.22 2.81
CA ALA A 97 -2.85 16.24 3.10
C ALA A 97 -2.43 15.23 4.19
N MET A 98 -1.18 14.78 4.17
CA MET A 98 -0.65 13.82 5.14
C MET A 98 -0.58 14.34 6.58
N SER A 99 -0.62 15.63 6.80
CA SER A 99 -0.67 16.23 8.14
C SER A 99 -2.09 16.30 8.72
N GLY A 100 -3.12 16.01 7.90
CA GLY A 100 -4.52 16.13 8.23
C GLY A 100 -5.23 14.79 8.42
N THR A 101 -6.56 14.86 8.37
CA THR A 101 -7.48 13.74 8.54
C THR A 101 -8.30 13.48 7.28
N TRP A 102 -8.86 12.27 7.16
CA TRP A 102 -9.76 11.90 6.07
C TRP A 102 -11.01 12.78 6.04
N THR A 103 -11.54 13.11 7.21
CA THR A 103 -12.72 13.98 7.34
C THR A 103 -12.44 15.38 6.80
N GLU A 104 -11.28 15.96 7.08
CA GLU A 104 -10.88 17.29 6.58
C GLU A 104 -10.62 17.28 5.07
N LEU A 105 -10.13 16.17 4.53
CA LEU A 105 -9.83 16.05 3.10
C LEU A 105 -11.09 15.96 2.21
N GLY A 106 -12.22 15.56 2.77
CA GLY A 106 -13.53 15.59 2.14
C GLY A 106 -14.02 14.25 1.57
N GLU A 107 -15.28 14.25 1.12
CA GLU A 107 -16.06 13.05 0.78
C GLU A 107 -15.39 12.14 -0.24
N ARG A 108 -14.75 12.68 -1.26
CA ARG A 108 -14.05 11.92 -2.31
C ARG A 108 -12.98 11.01 -1.72
N TYR A 109 -12.21 11.52 -0.76
CA TYR A 109 -11.11 10.79 -0.14
C TYR A 109 -11.60 9.86 0.98
N VAL A 110 -12.67 10.22 1.66
CA VAL A 110 -13.40 9.30 2.56
C VAL A 110 -13.95 8.11 1.77
N ALA A 111 -14.49 8.32 0.57
CA ALA A 111 -14.94 7.23 -0.31
C ALA A 111 -13.77 6.30 -0.72
N TYR A 112 -12.61 6.86 -1.08
CA TYR A 112 -11.41 6.08 -1.35
C TYR A 112 -10.99 5.24 -0.13
N ARG A 113 -10.89 5.85 1.06
CA ARG A 113 -10.60 5.15 2.32
C ARG A 113 -11.55 3.97 2.52
N ASN A 114 -12.85 4.21 2.39
CA ASN A 114 -13.87 3.19 2.59
C ASN A 114 -13.77 2.06 1.54
N GLN A 115 -13.40 2.36 0.30
CA GLN A 115 -13.19 1.37 -0.75
C GLN A 115 -12.00 0.44 -0.41
N VAL A 116 -10.86 0.99 0.04
CA VAL A 116 -9.72 0.19 0.48
C VAL A 116 -10.13 -0.75 1.63
N VAL A 117 -10.77 -0.22 2.68
CA VAL A 117 -11.20 -1.03 3.83
C VAL A 117 -12.18 -2.12 3.40
N SER A 118 -13.20 -1.77 2.61
CA SER A 118 -14.21 -2.74 2.14
C SER A 118 -13.59 -3.87 1.33
N PHE A 119 -12.61 -3.57 0.48
CA PHE A 119 -11.89 -4.60 -0.27
C PHE A 119 -11.10 -5.53 0.65
N LEU A 120 -10.32 -4.98 1.59
CA LEU A 120 -9.50 -5.78 2.49
C LEU A 120 -10.36 -6.68 3.40
N VAL A 121 -11.46 -6.15 3.91
CA VAL A 121 -12.41 -6.92 4.76
C VAL A 121 -13.11 -8.03 3.97
N ALA A 122 -13.30 -7.87 2.66
CA ALA A 122 -13.93 -8.89 1.81
C ALA A 122 -13.00 -10.04 1.42
N LEU A 123 -11.68 -9.96 1.72
CA LEU A 123 -10.77 -11.07 1.49
C LEU A 123 -11.04 -12.17 2.53
N ASP A 124 -11.34 -13.37 2.07
CA ASP A 124 -11.70 -14.54 2.88
C ASP A 124 -10.57 -15.56 3.03
N THR A 125 -9.44 -15.32 2.36
CA THR A 125 -8.26 -16.19 2.35
C THR A 125 -7.01 -15.38 2.68
N ASP A 126 -6.12 -15.95 3.51
CA ASP A 126 -4.81 -15.36 3.80
C ASP A 126 -4.12 -14.96 2.51
N SER A 127 -3.64 -13.72 2.44
CA SER A 127 -3.17 -13.13 1.19
C SER A 127 -2.01 -12.17 1.40
N VAL A 128 -1.21 -11.98 0.35
CA VAL A 128 -0.22 -10.91 0.26
C VAL A 128 -0.73 -9.82 -0.65
N VAL A 129 -0.78 -8.58 -0.17
CA VAL A 129 -1.32 -7.42 -0.90
C VAL A 129 -0.23 -6.37 -1.09
N PHE A 130 0.23 -6.18 -2.33
CA PHE A 130 1.21 -5.15 -2.68
C PHE A 130 0.50 -3.83 -2.98
N SER A 131 0.81 -2.82 -2.19
CA SER A 131 0.09 -1.55 -2.19
C SER A 131 1.02 -0.37 -1.90
N HIS A 132 0.47 0.72 -1.44
CA HIS A 132 1.11 2.02 -1.31
C HIS A 132 1.09 2.53 0.13
N PHE A 133 1.87 3.59 0.35
CA PHE A 133 2.02 4.22 1.66
C PHE A 133 0.68 4.65 2.28
N ILE A 134 -0.13 5.42 1.54
CA ILE A 134 -1.42 5.90 2.07
C ILE A 134 -2.44 4.76 2.18
N ALA A 135 -2.53 3.87 1.19
CA ALA A 135 -3.48 2.75 1.23
C ALA A 135 -3.22 1.81 2.42
N ILE A 136 -1.96 1.55 2.78
CA ILE A 136 -1.63 0.74 3.97
C ILE A 136 -1.94 1.52 5.26
N ASN A 137 -1.70 2.83 5.29
CA ASN A 137 -2.11 3.68 6.41
C ASN A 137 -3.62 3.72 6.60
N VAL A 138 -4.42 3.62 5.52
CA VAL A 138 -5.89 3.42 5.63
C VAL A 138 -6.21 2.16 6.44
N ALA A 139 -5.57 1.04 6.14
CA ALA A 139 -5.80 -0.21 6.87
C ALA A 139 -5.41 -0.09 8.35
N ILE A 140 -4.26 0.52 8.63
CA ILE A 140 -3.78 0.76 10.00
C ILE A 140 -4.73 1.70 10.76
N GLY A 141 -5.11 2.82 10.15
CA GLY A 141 -6.06 3.79 10.75
C GLY A 141 -7.41 3.16 11.04
N SER A 142 -7.94 2.36 10.10
CA SER A 142 -9.18 1.62 10.31
C SER A 142 -9.09 0.63 11.48
N ALA A 143 -7.96 -0.10 11.59
CA ALA A 143 -7.74 -1.05 12.68
C ALA A 143 -7.62 -0.37 14.05
N LEU A 144 -7.14 0.87 14.10
CA LEU A 144 -6.90 1.63 15.34
C LEU A 144 -8.01 2.65 15.66
N GLY A 145 -8.99 2.84 14.79
CA GLY A 145 -10.00 3.89 14.91
C GLY A 145 -9.41 5.31 14.79
N ASP A 146 -8.36 5.48 14.00
CA ASP A 146 -7.60 6.73 13.81
C ASP A 146 -7.94 7.35 12.45
N ASP A 147 -8.43 8.60 12.42
CA ASP A 147 -8.83 9.31 11.20
C ASP A 147 -7.69 10.04 10.50
N ARG A 148 -6.45 10.01 11.01
CA ARG A 148 -5.29 10.61 10.34
C ARG A 148 -4.97 9.89 9.03
N LEU A 149 -4.52 10.64 8.02
CA LEU A 149 -4.05 10.03 6.77
C LEU A 149 -2.79 9.18 6.99
N VAL A 150 -1.90 9.63 7.86
CA VAL A 150 -0.66 8.93 8.19
C VAL A 150 -0.63 8.61 9.68
N VAL A 151 -0.71 7.33 9.98
CA VAL A 151 -0.62 6.77 11.33
C VAL A 151 0.77 6.20 11.59
N ARG A 152 1.43 5.68 10.53
CA ARG A 152 2.79 5.11 10.57
C ARG A 152 3.63 5.54 9.39
N SER A 153 4.91 5.80 9.64
CA SER A 153 5.91 6.15 8.60
C SER A 153 6.56 4.89 8.03
N LEU A 154 5.84 4.20 7.18
CA LEU A 154 6.23 2.90 6.63
C LEU A 154 7.38 3.02 5.63
N ASP A 155 8.40 2.17 5.73
CA ASP A 155 9.48 2.09 4.74
C ASP A 155 9.07 1.32 3.48
N ASN A 156 9.84 1.47 2.40
CA ASN A 156 9.67 0.67 1.18
C ASN A 156 9.88 -0.83 1.49
N CYS A 157 9.04 -1.68 0.90
CA CYS A 157 9.01 -3.12 1.15
C CYS A 157 8.84 -3.51 2.62
N SER A 158 8.31 -2.60 3.47
CA SER A 158 7.83 -2.97 4.80
C SER A 158 6.57 -3.83 4.68
N VAL A 159 6.39 -4.74 5.64
CA VAL A 159 5.24 -5.66 5.70
C VAL A 159 4.43 -5.33 6.94
N THR A 160 3.18 -4.91 6.75
CA THR A 160 2.20 -4.70 7.81
C THR A 160 1.27 -5.91 7.85
N VAL A 161 1.07 -6.51 9.02
CA VAL A 161 0.18 -7.66 9.19
C VAL A 161 -1.13 -7.22 9.81
N ILE A 162 -2.22 -7.54 9.13
CA ILE A 162 -3.60 -7.23 9.54
C ILE A 162 -4.40 -8.52 9.57
N ASP A 163 -5.14 -8.76 10.63
CA ASP A 163 -6.15 -9.82 10.68
C ASP A 163 -7.54 -9.23 10.38
N VAL A 164 -8.32 -9.94 9.58
CA VAL A 164 -9.75 -9.67 9.37
C VAL A 164 -10.53 -10.58 10.30
N ILE A 165 -11.19 -10.00 11.30
CA ILE A 165 -11.96 -10.71 12.30
C ILE A 165 -13.38 -10.11 12.37
N GLU A 166 -14.40 -10.92 12.13
CA GLU A 166 -15.81 -10.51 12.19
C GLU A 166 -16.13 -9.25 11.36
N GLY A 167 -15.48 -9.12 10.19
CA GLY A 167 -15.69 -7.99 9.29
C GLY A 167 -14.96 -6.69 9.70
N ALA A 168 -14.01 -6.76 10.65
CA ALA A 168 -13.17 -5.64 11.08
C ALA A 168 -11.68 -5.94 10.88
N LEU A 169 -10.90 -4.89 10.61
CA LEU A 169 -9.44 -4.97 10.53
C LEU A 169 -8.84 -4.86 11.94
N GLN A 170 -7.86 -5.70 12.23
CA GLN A 170 -7.09 -5.66 13.48
C GLN A 170 -5.60 -5.65 13.17
N LEU A 171 -4.88 -4.66 13.68
CA LEU A 171 -3.44 -4.56 13.48
C LEU A 171 -2.71 -5.60 14.35
N VAL A 172 -1.97 -6.49 13.69
CA VAL A 172 -1.14 -7.52 14.37
C VAL A 172 0.31 -7.02 14.48
N GLU A 173 0.86 -6.53 13.37
CA GLU A 173 2.23 -6.04 13.31
C GLU A 173 2.30 -4.84 12.36
N SER A 174 2.92 -3.76 12.81
CA SER A 174 3.22 -2.61 11.95
C SER A 174 4.47 -2.88 11.13
N GLY A 175 4.45 -2.51 9.86
CA GLY A 175 5.64 -2.55 9.02
C GLY A 175 6.78 -1.71 9.61
N HIS A 176 8.01 -2.04 9.21
CA HIS A 176 9.19 -1.27 9.61
C HIS A 176 9.04 0.20 9.22
N GLU A 177 9.30 1.09 10.17
CA GLU A 177 9.21 2.54 9.98
C GLU A 177 10.59 3.11 9.61
N ALA A 178 10.60 4.07 8.69
CA ALA A 178 11.77 4.86 8.33
C ALA A 178 11.34 6.29 8.01
N ASP A 179 12.28 7.24 8.07
CA ASP A 179 12.07 8.59 7.53
C ASP A 179 11.92 8.52 6.01
N THR A 180 10.73 8.17 5.56
CA THR A 180 10.44 8.04 4.14
C THR A 180 10.21 9.40 3.52
N LEU A 181 11.18 9.86 2.71
CA LEU A 181 10.97 10.99 1.81
C LEU A 181 9.94 10.60 0.76
N ILE A 182 8.76 11.23 0.79
CA ILE A 182 7.84 11.22 -0.34
C ILE A 182 8.47 12.08 -1.44
N ARG A 183 8.78 11.45 -2.55
CA ARG A 183 9.36 12.07 -3.74
C ARG A 183 8.31 12.26 -4.80
#